data_9185a60e0f494f4f72a019b8a6c423af
#
_entry.id   9185a60e0f494f4f72a019b8a6c423af
#
_cell.length_a   1.000
_cell.length_b   1.000
_cell.length_c   1.000
_cell.angle_alpha   90.00
_cell.angle_beta   90.00
_cell.angle_gamma   90.00
#
_symmetry.space_group_name_H-M   'P 1'
#
loop_
_entity.id
_entity.type
_entity.pdbx_description
1 polymer ?
#
loop_
_entity_poly.entity_id
_entity_poly.type
_entity_poly.pdbx_seq_one_letter_code
_entity_poly.pdbx_strand_id
1 'polypeptide(L)'
;TMYLPKPMIRIEGTDKDSALKKEFKKLAYIPVQYMETYLSGNAEPTSLNNDFSSFGEDTLYQKVALKNNDEDNDLYSVRVYKFNENCGLYVVFATETEDAEDLVFDIMDSLQYSGIGGKRTAGYGRFECRIADIPSSLEKMLEADNCENYMTISMCMPSDDELSSVLDGAVY
;
A
#
# COMPACT_ATOMS: atom_id res chain seq x y z
N THR A 1 -10.13 0.71 9.46
CA THR A 1 -9.11 1.77 9.39
C THR A 1 -8.34 1.63 8.10
N MET A 2 -8.20 2.70 7.32
CA MET A 2 -7.33 2.77 6.15
C MET A 2 -5.94 3.23 6.55
N TYR A 3 -4.93 2.75 5.83
CA TYR A 3 -3.52 3.09 6.04
C TYR A 3 -2.92 3.65 4.77
N LEU A 4 -2.12 4.69 4.89
CA LEU A 4 -1.35 5.29 3.80
C LEU A 4 0.14 4.97 3.96
N PRO A 5 0.90 4.89 2.86
CA PRO A 5 2.36 4.86 2.93
C PRO A 5 2.87 6.04 3.75
N LYS A 6 3.91 5.80 4.54
CA LYS A 6 4.53 6.86 5.34
C LYS A 6 5.23 7.87 4.44
N PRO A 7 4.89 9.17 4.52
CA PRO A 7 5.62 10.22 3.81
C PRO A 7 7.07 10.31 4.28
N MET A 8 7.97 10.60 3.35
CA MET A 8 9.38 10.85 3.65
C MET A 8 9.55 12.31 4.08
N ILE A 9 9.27 12.59 5.35
CA ILE A 9 9.44 13.91 5.95
C ILE A 9 10.57 13.91 7.00
N ARG A 10 11.17 15.07 7.21
CA ARG A 10 12.11 15.29 8.32
C ARG A 10 11.32 15.71 9.55
N ILE A 11 11.28 14.87 10.57
CA ILE A 11 10.66 15.18 11.85
C ILE A 11 11.72 15.82 12.75
N GLU A 12 11.50 17.06 13.16
CA GLU A 12 12.39 17.79 14.05
C GLU A 12 12.52 17.08 15.41
N GLY A 13 13.73 17.06 15.97
CA GLY A 13 13.99 16.42 17.26
C GLY A 13 14.37 14.94 17.21
N THR A 14 14.06 14.21 16.14
CA THR A 14 14.44 12.78 16.01
C THR A 14 15.94 12.57 15.87
N ASP A 15 16.70 13.58 15.47
CA ASP A 15 18.15 13.49 15.32
C ASP A 15 18.87 13.32 16.66
N LYS A 16 18.25 13.70 17.79
CA LYS A 16 18.82 13.61 19.15
C LYS A 16 18.53 12.29 19.85
N ASP A 17 17.50 11.54 19.41
CA ASP A 17 17.12 10.26 20.00
C ASP A 17 17.26 9.14 18.96
N SER A 18 18.30 8.33 19.12
CA SER A 18 18.60 7.23 18.20
C SER A 18 17.58 6.09 18.29
N ALA A 19 16.89 5.91 19.41
CA ALA A 19 15.87 4.89 19.58
C ALA A 19 14.60 5.32 18.84
N LEU A 20 14.16 6.54 19.02
CA LEU A 20 13.01 7.13 18.32
C LEU A 20 13.22 7.12 16.80
N LYS A 21 14.41 7.48 16.34
CA LYS A 21 14.78 7.43 14.92
C LYS A 21 14.65 6.01 14.33
N LYS A 22 15.04 4.98 15.09
CA LYS A 22 14.89 3.57 14.64
C LYS A 22 13.44 3.15 14.55
N GLU A 23 12.59 3.56 15.49
CA GLU A 23 11.16 3.25 15.46
C GLU A 23 10.47 3.95 14.28
N PHE A 24 10.78 5.21 13.99
CA PHE A 24 10.28 5.90 12.80
C PHE A 24 10.74 5.24 11.49
N LYS A 25 11.95 4.65 11.45
CA LYS A 25 12.43 3.92 10.26
C LYS A 25 11.67 2.62 10.01
N LYS A 26 11.20 1.95 11.06
CA LYS A 26 10.40 0.72 10.95
C LYS A 26 8.98 1.00 10.47
N LEU A 27 8.47 2.20 10.73
CA LEU A 27 7.12 2.60 10.34
C LEU A 27 7.03 2.71 8.82
N ALA A 28 6.24 1.83 8.19
CA ALA A 28 6.03 1.81 6.75
C ALA A 28 4.71 2.46 6.34
N TYR A 29 3.68 2.34 7.18
CA TYR A 29 2.34 2.81 6.92
C TYR A 29 1.78 3.55 8.13
N ILE A 30 0.86 4.49 7.89
CA ILE A 30 0.23 5.34 8.89
C ILE A 30 -1.28 5.27 8.73
N PRO A 31 -2.06 5.03 9.80
CA PRO A 31 -3.50 5.16 9.73
C PRO A 31 -3.89 6.56 9.29
N VAL A 32 -4.83 6.69 8.36
CA VAL A 32 -5.28 7.97 7.81
C VAL A 32 -5.63 8.98 8.90
N GLN A 33 -6.29 8.53 9.95
CA GLN A 33 -6.68 9.36 11.09
C GLN A 33 -5.52 9.98 11.89
N TYR A 34 -4.30 9.39 11.79
CA TYR A 34 -3.09 9.88 12.47
C TYR A 34 -2.12 10.60 11.54
N MET A 35 -2.48 10.77 10.27
CA MET A 35 -1.59 11.40 9.28
C MET A 35 -1.24 12.83 9.67
N GLU A 36 -2.22 13.64 10.09
CA GLU A 36 -1.99 15.02 10.54
C GLU A 36 -1.06 15.07 11.77
N THR A 37 -1.28 14.17 12.75
CA THR A 37 -0.43 14.06 13.94
C THR A 37 1.00 13.65 13.56
N TYR A 38 1.15 12.79 12.56
CA TYR A 38 2.46 12.40 12.04
C TYR A 38 3.16 13.57 11.33
N LEU A 39 2.46 14.28 10.46
CA LEU A 39 2.99 15.42 9.70
C LEU A 39 3.42 16.58 10.63
N SER A 40 2.71 16.77 11.74
CA SER A 40 3.08 17.75 12.78
C SER A 40 4.22 17.29 13.71
N GLY A 41 4.73 16.07 13.54
CA GLY A 41 5.84 15.54 14.36
C GLY A 41 5.44 15.01 15.73
N ASN A 42 4.14 14.93 16.05
CA ASN A 42 3.63 14.55 17.38
C ASN A 42 3.20 13.06 17.47
N ALA A 43 3.47 12.25 16.44
CA ALA A 43 3.07 10.85 16.42
C ALA A 43 4.00 9.95 17.23
N GLU A 44 3.44 8.96 17.92
CA GLU A 44 4.21 7.90 18.59
C GLU A 44 4.39 6.68 17.63
N PRO A 45 5.59 6.46 17.09
CA PRO A 45 5.82 5.43 16.06
C PRO A 45 5.62 4.01 16.58
N THR A 46 5.89 3.73 17.85
CA THR A 46 5.76 2.40 18.46
C THR A 46 4.31 1.94 18.45
N SER A 47 3.38 2.82 18.79
CA SER A 47 1.94 2.56 18.78
C SER A 47 1.45 2.25 17.38
N LEU A 48 1.83 3.08 16.40
CA LEU A 48 1.45 2.92 14.99
C LEU A 48 1.99 1.62 14.36
N ASN A 49 3.21 1.22 14.72
CA ASN A 49 3.81 -0.04 14.25
C ASN A 49 3.06 -1.28 14.79
N ASN A 50 2.63 -1.25 16.04
CA ASN A 50 1.88 -2.36 16.64
C ASN A 50 0.53 -2.56 15.96
N ASP A 51 -0.17 -1.48 15.64
CA ASP A 51 -1.44 -1.55 14.94
C ASP A 51 -1.29 -2.19 13.57
N PHE A 52 -0.23 -1.84 12.82
CA PHE A 52 0.03 -2.40 11.49
C PHE A 52 0.37 -3.89 11.51
N SER A 53 1.05 -4.38 12.52
CA SER A 53 1.45 -5.81 12.63
C SER A 53 0.27 -6.77 12.69
N SER A 54 -0.93 -6.29 12.99
CA SER A 54 -2.17 -7.08 13.06
C SER A 54 -2.85 -7.36 11.70
N PHE A 55 -2.33 -6.85 10.58
CA PHE A 55 -2.99 -6.96 9.27
C PHE A 55 -2.87 -8.32 8.60
N GLY A 56 -1.83 -9.06 8.90
CA GLY A 56 -1.60 -10.35 8.28
C GLY A 56 -0.23 -10.92 8.67
N GLU A 57 0.07 -12.05 8.08
CA GLU A 57 1.30 -12.79 8.35
C GLU A 57 1.98 -13.28 7.08
N ASP A 58 3.29 -13.35 7.13
CA ASP A 58 4.12 -14.01 6.13
C ASP A 58 4.17 -15.51 6.39
N THR A 59 3.77 -16.29 5.39
CA THR A 59 3.81 -17.74 5.44
C THR A 59 4.70 -18.30 4.34
N LEU A 60 5.58 -19.24 4.69
CA LEU A 60 6.43 -19.93 3.73
C LEU A 60 5.87 -21.32 3.44
N TYR A 61 5.47 -21.55 2.19
CA TYR A 61 5.03 -22.85 1.73
C TYR A 61 6.15 -23.56 0.96
N GLN A 62 6.44 -24.81 1.34
CA GLN A 62 7.28 -25.69 0.55
C GLN A 62 6.43 -26.42 -0.49
N LYS A 63 6.87 -26.43 -1.73
CA LYS A 63 6.24 -27.09 -2.86
C LYS A 63 7.25 -27.94 -3.61
N VAL A 64 6.76 -28.95 -4.30
CA VAL A 64 7.55 -29.85 -5.14
C VAL A 64 7.22 -29.59 -6.61
N ALA A 65 8.25 -29.34 -7.40
CA ALA A 65 8.12 -29.35 -8.86
C ALA A 65 8.30 -30.80 -9.33
N LEU A 66 7.19 -31.41 -9.77
CA LEU A 66 7.23 -32.76 -10.34
C LEU A 66 7.85 -32.71 -11.75
N LYS A 67 8.89 -33.46 -11.98
CA LYS A 67 9.49 -33.64 -13.30
C LYS A 67 8.97 -34.94 -13.93
N ASN A 68 8.76 -34.93 -15.23
CA ASN A 68 8.16 -36.07 -15.95
C ASN A 68 9.18 -37.19 -16.29
N ASN A 69 10.44 -37.00 -15.98
CA ASN A 69 11.53 -37.97 -16.22
C ASN A 69 12.10 -38.44 -14.87
N ASP A 70 12.90 -39.52 -14.89
CA ASP A 70 13.57 -40.11 -13.71
C ASP A 70 14.55 -39.14 -12.97
N GLU A 71 14.40 -37.84 -13.18
CA GLU A 71 15.16 -36.82 -12.46
C GLU A 71 14.53 -36.53 -11.11
N ASP A 72 15.35 -36.21 -10.12
CA ASP A 72 14.93 -35.85 -8.78
C ASP A 72 14.00 -34.62 -8.81
N ASN A 73 12.90 -34.69 -8.06
CA ASN A 73 11.95 -33.60 -7.90
C ASN A 73 12.60 -32.43 -7.17
N ASP A 74 12.40 -31.21 -7.67
CA ASP A 74 12.93 -30.01 -7.05
C ASP A 74 11.97 -29.46 -5.98
N LEU A 75 12.51 -29.26 -4.78
CA LEU A 75 11.84 -28.53 -3.71
C LEU A 75 12.02 -27.02 -3.92
N TYR A 76 10.95 -26.27 -3.88
CA TYR A 76 11.02 -24.81 -3.88
C TYR A 76 10.09 -24.20 -2.86
N SER A 77 10.43 -23.00 -2.37
CA SER A 77 9.65 -22.28 -1.37
C SER A 77 8.91 -21.11 -2.02
N VAL A 78 7.64 -20.93 -1.62
CA VAL A 78 6.82 -19.78 -2.00
C VAL A 78 6.48 -19.01 -0.73
N ARG A 79 6.92 -17.75 -0.65
CA ARG A 79 6.53 -16.85 0.41
C ARG A 79 5.22 -16.17 0.02
N VAL A 80 4.25 -16.20 0.90
CA VAL A 80 2.91 -15.64 0.71
C VAL A 80 2.57 -14.77 1.90
N TYR A 81 2.10 -13.56 1.65
CA TYR A 81 1.48 -12.74 2.68
C TYR A 81 -0.01 -13.06 2.74
N LYS A 82 -0.49 -13.47 3.90
CA LYS A 82 -1.90 -13.78 4.14
C LYS A 82 -2.51 -12.69 5.02
N PHE A 83 -3.50 -11.98 4.49
CA PHE A 83 -4.27 -11.01 5.27
C PHE A 83 -5.12 -11.71 6.33
N ASN A 84 -5.24 -11.09 7.49
CA ASN A 84 -6.18 -11.48 8.52
C ASN A 84 -7.62 -11.17 8.10
N GLU A 85 -8.58 -11.71 8.80
CA GLU A 85 -10.00 -11.48 8.53
C GLU A 85 -10.32 -9.97 8.56
N ASN A 86 -11.08 -9.50 7.57
CA ASN A 86 -11.43 -8.10 7.37
C ASN A 86 -10.24 -7.14 7.10
N CYS A 87 -9.09 -7.69 6.72
CA CYS A 87 -7.94 -6.93 6.26
C CYS A 87 -7.70 -7.17 4.76
N GLY A 88 -7.16 -6.18 4.07
CA GLY A 88 -6.87 -6.27 2.65
C GLY A 88 -6.24 -5.02 2.07
N LEU A 89 -6.17 -4.98 0.77
CA LEU A 89 -5.75 -3.81 0.00
C LEU A 89 -6.97 -2.99 -0.38
N TYR A 90 -6.77 -1.71 -0.65
CA TYR A 90 -7.78 -0.84 -1.22
C TYR A 90 -7.19 -0.04 -2.39
N VAL A 91 -8.05 0.40 -3.26
CA VAL A 91 -7.75 1.35 -4.33
C VAL A 91 -8.78 2.48 -4.25
N VAL A 92 -8.30 3.71 -4.46
CA VAL A 92 -9.14 4.89 -4.60
C VAL A 92 -9.04 5.33 -6.05
N PHE A 93 -10.15 5.55 -6.69
CA PHE A 93 -10.23 6.08 -8.04
C PHE A 93 -11.28 7.17 -8.13
N ALA A 94 -11.10 8.08 -9.06
CA ALA A 94 -12.08 9.07 -9.45
C ALA A 94 -12.31 8.98 -10.95
N THR A 95 -13.54 9.12 -11.39
CA THR A 95 -13.92 9.07 -12.80
C THR A 95 -14.69 10.34 -13.16
N GLU A 96 -14.55 10.79 -14.40
CA GLU A 96 -15.27 11.96 -14.91
C GLU A 96 -16.65 11.61 -15.47
N THR A 97 -16.91 10.33 -15.75
CA THR A 97 -18.13 9.85 -16.39
C THR A 97 -18.59 8.53 -15.77
N GLU A 98 -19.91 8.27 -15.81
CA GLU A 98 -20.51 7.01 -15.37
C GLU A 98 -19.97 5.82 -16.17
N ASP A 99 -19.80 5.96 -17.50
CA ASP A 99 -19.24 4.89 -18.34
C ASP A 99 -17.82 4.49 -17.89
N ALA A 100 -17.00 5.44 -17.46
CA ALA A 100 -15.65 5.16 -16.95
C ALA A 100 -15.71 4.49 -15.57
N GLU A 101 -16.69 4.83 -14.74
CA GLU A 101 -16.93 4.18 -13.47
C GLU A 101 -17.33 2.71 -13.66
N ASP A 102 -18.32 2.45 -14.53
CA ASP A 102 -18.76 1.11 -14.88
C ASP A 102 -17.61 0.25 -15.41
N LEU A 103 -16.76 0.83 -16.27
CA LEU A 103 -15.56 0.14 -16.77
C LEU A 103 -14.60 -0.26 -15.64
N VAL A 104 -14.38 0.59 -14.65
CA VAL A 104 -13.53 0.27 -13.50
C VAL A 104 -14.14 -0.87 -12.69
N PHE A 105 -15.44 -0.86 -12.46
CA PHE A 105 -16.12 -1.96 -11.77
C PHE A 105 -16.01 -3.28 -12.52
N ASP A 106 -16.21 -3.29 -13.83
CA ASP A 106 -16.06 -4.48 -14.67
C ASP A 106 -14.63 -5.04 -14.64
N ILE A 107 -13.63 -4.15 -14.68
CA ILE A 107 -12.20 -4.52 -14.55
C ILE A 107 -11.95 -5.15 -13.17
N MET A 108 -12.44 -4.55 -12.09
CA MET A 108 -12.25 -5.05 -10.73
C MET A 108 -12.94 -6.40 -10.53
N ASP A 109 -14.13 -6.58 -11.09
CA ASP A 109 -14.89 -7.83 -11.09
C ASP A 109 -14.10 -8.94 -11.81
N SER A 110 -13.53 -8.65 -12.96
CA SER A 110 -12.66 -9.59 -13.67
C SER A 110 -11.37 -9.90 -12.89
N LEU A 111 -10.78 -8.88 -12.26
CA LEU A 111 -9.51 -8.97 -11.57
C LEU A 111 -9.58 -9.85 -10.31
N GLN A 112 -10.70 -9.84 -9.59
CA GLN A 112 -10.86 -10.69 -8.39
C GLN A 112 -10.75 -12.18 -8.70
N TYR A 113 -11.17 -12.64 -9.91
CA TYR A 113 -11.03 -14.03 -10.36
C TYR A 113 -9.65 -14.32 -10.94
N SER A 114 -9.09 -13.40 -11.73
CA SER A 114 -7.76 -13.56 -12.33
C SER A 114 -6.65 -13.42 -11.31
N GLY A 115 -6.89 -12.69 -10.21
CA GLY A 115 -5.97 -12.45 -9.11
C GLY A 115 -4.92 -11.39 -9.41
N ILE A 116 -4.29 -10.89 -8.34
CA ILE A 116 -3.17 -9.94 -8.38
C ILE A 116 -1.89 -10.59 -7.83
N GLY A 117 -0.73 -10.04 -8.21
CA GLY A 117 0.56 -10.52 -7.74
C GLY A 117 1.10 -11.73 -8.48
N GLY A 118 2.00 -12.47 -7.80
CA GLY A 118 2.68 -13.63 -8.35
C GLY A 118 1.90 -14.93 -8.20
N LYS A 119 2.28 -15.95 -9.01
CA LYS A 119 1.72 -17.31 -8.92
C LYS A 119 0.20 -17.41 -9.09
N ARG A 120 -0.41 -16.49 -9.84
CA ARG A 120 -1.86 -16.48 -10.14
C ARG A 120 -2.36 -17.80 -10.75
N THR A 121 -1.59 -18.40 -11.66
CA THR A 121 -1.90 -19.71 -12.26
C THR A 121 -1.93 -20.86 -11.25
N ALA A 122 -1.30 -20.69 -10.09
CA ALA A 122 -1.34 -21.65 -8.98
C ALA A 122 -2.46 -21.31 -7.95
N GLY A 123 -3.35 -20.38 -8.28
CA GLY A 123 -4.52 -20.00 -7.48
C GLY A 123 -4.25 -18.92 -6.41
N TYR A 124 -3.05 -18.32 -6.41
CA TYR A 124 -2.75 -17.22 -5.49
C TYR A 124 -3.28 -15.88 -6.02
N GLY A 125 -3.47 -14.93 -5.11
CA GLY A 125 -3.85 -13.57 -5.42
C GLY A 125 -5.33 -13.35 -5.74
N ARG A 126 -6.20 -14.35 -5.63
CA ARG A 126 -7.65 -14.16 -5.71
C ARG A 126 -8.15 -13.43 -4.48
N PHE A 127 -9.14 -12.58 -4.66
CA PHE A 127 -9.71 -11.75 -3.60
C PHE A 127 -11.19 -11.50 -3.84
N GLU A 128 -11.86 -10.97 -2.85
CA GLU A 128 -13.21 -10.41 -2.97
C GLU A 128 -13.09 -8.88 -3.00
N CYS A 129 -13.74 -8.26 -4.00
CA CYS A 129 -13.82 -6.81 -4.08
C CYS A 129 -15.11 -6.32 -3.41
N ARG A 130 -15.01 -5.23 -2.66
CA ARG A 130 -16.16 -4.57 -2.03
C ARG A 130 -16.00 -3.06 -2.18
N ILE A 131 -17.10 -2.40 -2.50
CA ILE A 131 -17.16 -0.94 -2.46
C ILE A 131 -17.18 -0.52 -0.99
N ALA A 132 -16.41 0.50 -0.66
CA ALA A 132 -16.34 1.07 0.69
C ALA A 132 -16.32 2.59 0.60
N ASP A 133 -16.93 3.23 1.57
CA ASP A 133 -16.88 4.69 1.69
C ASP A 133 -15.45 5.15 2.00
N ILE A 134 -15.06 6.26 1.41
CA ILE A 134 -13.80 6.93 1.70
C ILE A 134 -13.92 7.61 3.07
N PRO A 135 -12.99 7.37 4.02
CA PRO A 135 -12.98 8.11 5.27
C PRO A 135 -12.89 9.61 5.04
N SER A 136 -13.68 10.40 5.76
CA SER A 136 -13.72 11.86 5.61
C SER A 136 -12.35 12.55 5.81
N SER A 137 -11.45 11.95 6.56
CA SER A 137 -10.08 12.42 6.71
C SER A 137 -9.25 12.24 5.45
N LEU A 138 -9.45 11.15 4.70
CA LEU A 138 -8.78 10.91 3.42
C LEU A 138 -9.41 11.77 2.32
N GLU A 139 -10.72 11.87 2.28
CA GLU A 139 -11.46 12.72 1.35
C GLU A 139 -10.97 14.16 1.40
N LYS A 140 -10.87 14.75 2.60
CA LYS A 140 -10.31 16.09 2.81
C LYS A 140 -8.89 16.26 2.30
N MET A 141 -8.04 15.23 2.41
CA MET A 141 -6.68 15.28 1.88
C MET A 141 -6.65 15.21 0.35
N LEU A 142 -7.55 14.43 -0.26
CA LEU A 142 -7.65 14.29 -1.72
C LEU A 142 -8.23 15.55 -2.38
N GLU A 143 -9.12 16.25 -1.69
CA GLU A 143 -9.78 17.47 -2.18
C GLU A 143 -9.01 18.76 -1.82
N ALA A 144 -7.90 18.65 -1.09
CA ALA A 144 -7.12 19.81 -0.66
C ALA A 144 -6.43 20.49 -1.85
N ASP A 145 -6.84 21.70 -2.15
CA ASP A 145 -6.26 22.56 -3.19
C ASP A 145 -5.22 23.52 -2.61
N ASN A 146 -4.28 23.95 -3.46
CA ASN A 146 -3.28 24.98 -3.14
C ASN A 146 -2.38 24.63 -1.93
N CYS A 147 -2.04 23.37 -1.77
CA CYS A 147 -1.08 22.92 -0.77
C CYS A 147 0.36 23.27 -1.19
N GLU A 148 1.22 23.63 -0.23
CA GLU A 148 2.65 23.83 -0.47
C GLU A 148 3.38 22.53 -0.82
N ASN A 149 2.88 21.39 -0.31
CA ASN A 149 3.47 20.08 -0.52
C ASN A 149 2.39 19.06 -0.86
N TYR A 150 2.72 18.17 -1.78
CA TYR A 150 1.87 17.06 -2.20
C TYR A 150 2.57 15.74 -1.91
N MET A 151 1.80 14.70 -1.67
CA MET A 151 2.27 13.35 -1.45
C MET A 151 1.55 12.38 -2.39
N THR A 152 2.30 11.57 -3.11
CA THR A 152 1.73 10.46 -3.86
C THR A 152 1.53 9.25 -2.94
N ILE A 153 0.36 8.62 -3.00
CA ILE A 153 0.03 7.40 -2.23
C ILE A 153 0.20 6.12 -3.05
N SER A 154 0.56 6.27 -4.32
CA SER A 154 0.88 5.19 -5.24
C SER A 154 2.00 5.62 -6.19
N MET A 155 2.54 4.68 -6.97
CA MET A 155 3.43 5.05 -8.06
C MET A 155 2.67 5.94 -9.05
N CYS A 156 3.26 7.07 -9.39
CA CYS A 156 2.75 7.97 -10.41
C CYS A 156 3.75 8.06 -11.57
N MET A 157 3.23 8.35 -12.75
CA MET A 157 4.04 8.68 -13.92
C MET A 157 3.71 10.12 -14.28
N PRO A 158 4.71 11.01 -14.31
CA PRO A 158 4.49 12.39 -14.72
C PRO A 158 4.11 12.44 -16.21
N SER A 159 3.39 13.45 -16.60
CA SER A 159 3.16 13.76 -18.02
C SER A 159 4.47 14.23 -18.69
N ASP A 160 4.53 14.17 -20.01
CA ASP A 160 5.72 14.59 -20.76
C ASP A 160 6.06 16.06 -20.50
N ASP A 161 5.07 16.90 -20.26
CA ASP A 161 5.25 18.33 -19.99
C ASP A 161 5.85 18.60 -18.59
N GLU A 162 5.65 17.68 -17.65
CA GLU A 162 6.13 17.79 -16.26
C GLU A 162 7.52 17.19 -16.06
N LEU A 163 8.00 16.32 -16.97
CA LEU A 163 9.23 15.54 -16.80
C LEU A 163 10.46 16.40 -16.45
N SER A 164 10.51 17.64 -16.90
CA SER A 164 11.66 18.53 -16.69
C SER A 164 11.73 19.14 -15.29
N SER A 165 10.62 19.16 -14.53
CA SER A 165 10.51 19.90 -13.26
C SER A 165 9.89 19.11 -12.10
N VAL A 166 9.16 18.05 -12.40
CA VAL A 166 8.35 17.30 -11.38
C VAL A 166 9.19 16.70 -10.24
N LEU A 167 10.47 16.42 -10.51
CA LEU A 167 11.38 15.86 -9.50
C LEU A 167 12.21 16.92 -8.76
N ASP A 168 12.08 18.20 -9.12
CA ASP A 168 12.79 19.28 -8.44
C ASP A 168 12.30 19.39 -6.98
N GLY A 169 13.22 19.14 -6.03
CA GLY A 169 12.90 19.12 -4.60
C GLY A 169 12.12 17.90 -4.11
N ALA A 170 11.87 16.89 -4.96
CA ALA A 170 11.22 15.67 -4.53
C ALA A 170 12.07 14.88 -3.52
N VAL A 171 11.41 14.27 -2.52
CA VAL A 171 12.01 13.35 -1.54
C VAL A 171 11.45 11.96 -1.78
N TYR A 172 12.33 10.97 -1.99
CA TYR A 172 11.97 9.59 -2.33
C TYR A 172 12.88 8.56 -1.63
#